data_0bf6f92d03b99de073ed2582ca5eb4bf
#
_entry.id   0bf6f92d03b99de073ed2582ca5eb4bf
#
_cell.length_a   1.000
_cell.length_b   1.000
_cell.length_c   1.000
_cell.angle_alpha   90.00
_cell.angle_beta   90.00
_cell.angle_gamma   90.00
#
_symmetry.space_group_name_H-M   'P 1'
#
loop_
_entity.id
_entity.type
_entity.pdbx_description
1 polymer ?
#
loop_
_entity_poly.entity_id
_entity_poly.type
_entity_poly.pdbx_seq_one_letter_code
_entity_poly.pdbx_strand_id
1 'polypeptide(L)'
;MSQFASAPLRIAALIERIGRLARAREAATLAPAQWEALRFLARANSFSRQPGAVAAWLATTKGTASQTLMALERKGLIRKARHPSDGRVTRLEPTAVGLALLEEDPLHGLVEAIARLPPLHAAALSQSLAHIAGDLAPEGAKPVFAGCAGCRHLEAGGGVSRCRNFGADLSGEETTLACVAHSPAEV
;
A
#
# COMPACT_ATOMS: atom_id res chain seq x y z
N MET A 1 -24.21 31.36 2.68
CA MET A 1 -24.48 29.92 2.96
C MET A 1 -23.23 29.35 3.56
N SER A 2 -23.32 28.75 4.74
CA SER A 2 -22.16 28.33 5.54
C SER A 2 -21.33 27.27 4.79
N GLN A 3 -20.01 27.47 4.69
CA GLN A 3 -19.06 26.49 4.14
C GLN A 3 -19.20 25.09 4.77
N PHE A 4 -19.70 25.03 6.01
CA PHE A 4 -19.94 23.80 6.76
C PHE A 4 -21.02 22.88 6.19
N ALA A 5 -21.82 23.34 5.24
CA ALA A 5 -22.88 22.54 4.60
C ALA A 5 -22.49 22.02 3.21
N SER A 6 -21.27 22.29 2.73
CA SER A 6 -20.84 21.85 1.39
C SER A 6 -20.64 20.33 1.32
N ALA A 7 -20.97 19.73 0.17
CA ALA A 7 -20.78 18.29 -0.05
C ALA A 7 -19.30 17.85 0.12
N PRO A 8 -18.29 18.59 -0.39
CA PRO A 8 -16.89 18.24 -0.17
C PRO A 8 -16.49 18.16 1.31
N LEU A 9 -16.93 19.12 2.12
CA LEU A 9 -16.61 19.11 3.55
C LEU A 9 -17.24 17.91 4.28
N ARG A 10 -18.48 17.56 3.94
CA ARG A 10 -19.13 16.37 4.52
C ARG A 10 -18.39 15.08 4.14
N ILE A 11 -17.92 14.97 2.88
CA ILE A 11 -17.13 13.80 2.44
C ILE A 11 -15.81 13.74 3.19
N ALA A 12 -15.07 14.83 3.29
CA ALA A 12 -13.80 14.90 4.03
C ALA A 12 -13.99 14.50 5.50
N ALA A 13 -15.03 15.01 6.17
CA ALA A 13 -15.36 14.64 7.54
C ALA A 13 -15.73 13.15 7.71
N LEU A 14 -16.39 12.55 6.71
CA LEU A 14 -16.69 11.11 6.69
C LEU A 14 -15.41 10.28 6.55
N ILE A 15 -14.50 10.65 5.65
CA ILE A 15 -13.21 9.98 5.47
C ILE A 15 -12.42 10.00 6.77
N GLU A 16 -12.32 11.16 7.41
CA GLU A 16 -11.63 11.30 8.70
C GLU A 16 -12.29 10.43 9.79
N ARG A 17 -13.62 10.45 9.87
CA ARG A 17 -14.36 9.64 10.84
C ARG A 17 -14.21 8.15 10.60
N ILE A 18 -14.28 7.68 9.35
CA ILE A 18 -14.04 6.28 8.98
C ILE A 18 -12.63 5.86 9.41
N GLY A 19 -11.62 6.68 9.13
CA GLY A 19 -10.25 6.41 9.56
C GLY A 19 -10.12 6.29 11.08
N ARG A 20 -10.81 7.12 11.85
CA ARG A 20 -10.84 7.00 13.33
C ARG A 20 -11.56 5.74 13.79
N LEU A 21 -12.71 5.41 13.23
CA LEU A 21 -13.48 4.22 13.59
C LEU A 21 -12.73 2.93 13.27
N ALA A 22 -12.04 2.87 12.13
CA ALA A 22 -11.21 1.73 11.76
C ALA A 22 -10.06 1.52 12.77
N ARG A 23 -9.41 2.61 13.20
CA ARG A 23 -8.31 2.55 14.18
C ARG A 23 -8.78 2.34 15.62
N ALA A 24 -10.02 2.69 15.97
CA ALA A 24 -10.53 2.52 17.33
C ALA A 24 -10.58 1.05 17.83
N ARG A 25 -10.46 0.10 16.90
CA ARG A 25 -10.35 -1.35 17.17
C ARG A 25 -8.90 -1.84 17.21
N GLU A 26 -7.92 -0.94 17.02
CA GLU A 26 -6.52 -1.33 17.09
C GLU A 26 -6.20 -1.85 18.49
N ALA A 27 -5.98 -3.15 18.60
CA ALA A 27 -5.32 -3.71 19.77
C ALA A 27 -3.95 -3.03 19.92
N ALA A 28 -3.50 -2.80 21.14
CA ALA A 28 -2.22 -2.10 21.43
C ALA A 28 -0.96 -2.84 20.97
N THR A 29 -1.11 -3.85 20.10
CA THR A 29 -0.04 -4.73 19.61
C THR A 29 0.95 -3.97 18.73
N LEU A 30 0.45 -3.14 17.81
CA LEU A 30 1.25 -2.32 16.89
C LEU A 30 0.76 -0.87 16.86
N ALA A 31 1.71 0.06 16.72
CA ALA A 31 1.37 1.45 16.41
C ALA A 31 0.76 1.55 14.99
N PRO A 32 -0.07 2.57 14.68
CA PRO A 32 -0.72 2.72 13.37
C PRO A 32 0.25 2.61 12.18
N ALA A 33 1.39 3.29 12.23
CA ALA A 33 2.40 3.23 11.18
C ALA A 33 3.05 1.82 11.03
N GLN A 34 3.13 1.04 12.11
CA GLN A 34 3.62 -0.34 12.08
C GLN A 34 2.62 -1.26 11.38
N TRP A 35 1.32 -1.13 11.69
CA TRP A 35 0.26 -1.84 10.98
C TRP A 35 0.28 -1.54 9.49
N GLU A 36 0.36 -0.26 9.16
CA GLU A 36 0.37 0.21 7.77
C GLU A 36 1.58 -0.30 7.00
N ALA A 37 2.78 -0.24 7.59
CA ALA A 37 4.00 -0.77 6.99
C ALA A 37 3.94 -2.29 6.78
N LEU A 38 3.41 -3.06 7.76
CA LEU A 38 3.28 -4.51 7.66
C LEU A 38 2.29 -4.91 6.56
N ARG A 39 1.13 -4.24 6.48
CA ARG A 39 0.14 -4.42 5.40
C ARG A 39 0.73 -4.14 4.03
N PHE A 40 1.48 -3.03 3.91
CA PHE A 40 2.15 -2.69 2.66
C PHE A 40 3.14 -3.79 2.25
N LEU A 41 4.03 -4.21 3.14
CA LEU A 41 5.03 -5.24 2.84
C LEU A 41 4.40 -6.59 2.46
N ALA A 42 3.26 -6.95 3.05
CA ALA A 42 2.53 -8.17 2.71
C ALA A 42 1.94 -8.12 1.28
N ARG A 43 1.55 -6.93 0.81
CA ARG A 43 0.91 -6.71 -0.50
C ARG A 43 1.86 -6.20 -1.58
N ALA A 44 3.08 -5.82 -1.22
CA ALA A 44 4.07 -5.28 -2.14
C ALA A 44 4.73 -6.39 -2.96
N ASN A 45 5.01 -6.11 -4.24
CA ASN A 45 5.82 -6.99 -5.06
C ASN A 45 7.29 -6.99 -4.60
N SER A 46 8.09 -7.89 -5.14
CA SER A 46 9.48 -8.09 -4.75
C SER A 46 10.34 -6.82 -4.88
N PHE A 47 10.06 -5.95 -5.85
CA PHE A 47 10.79 -4.70 -6.11
C PHE A 47 10.40 -3.58 -5.14
N SER A 48 9.22 -3.67 -4.53
CA SER A 48 8.68 -2.65 -3.62
C SER A 48 8.93 -2.95 -2.14
N ARG A 49 9.42 -4.15 -1.80
CA ARG A 49 9.74 -4.54 -0.42
C ARG A 49 11.07 -3.96 0.05
N GLN A 50 11.18 -2.63 0.01
CA GLN A 50 12.40 -1.91 0.39
C GLN A 50 12.09 -0.66 1.24
N PRO A 51 13.03 -0.20 2.10
CA PRO A 51 12.78 0.91 3.03
C PRO A 51 12.30 2.19 2.36
N GLY A 52 12.82 2.52 1.17
CA GLY A 52 12.41 3.70 0.43
C GLY A 52 10.94 3.64 -0.03
N ALA A 53 10.46 2.47 -0.45
CA ALA A 53 9.06 2.28 -0.82
C ALA A 53 8.13 2.38 0.40
N VAL A 54 8.54 1.85 1.56
CA VAL A 54 7.77 2.01 2.81
C VAL A 54 7.69 3.47 3.23
N ALA A 55 8.79 4.24 3.11
CA ALA A 55 8.77 5.68 3.41
C ALA A 55 7.80 6.44 2.49
N ALA A 56 7.81 6.12 1.20
CA ALA A 56 6.89 6.70 0.23
C ALA A 56 5.42 6.32 0.51
N TRP A 57 5.17 5.05 0.84
CA TRP A 57 3.83 4.57 1.21
C TRP A 57 3.28 5.26 2.45
N LEU A 58 4.09 5.38 3.50
CA LEU A 58 3.71 6.05 4.76
C LEU A 58 3.68 7.58 4.66
N ALA A 59 3.97 8.15 3.48
CA ALA A 59 4.12 9.60 3.28
C ALA A 59 4.99 10.26 4.37
N THR A 60 6.13 9.63 4.72
CA THR A 60 6.99 10.05 5.83
C THR A 60 8.47 10.11 5.43
N THR A 61 9.32 10.62 6.33
CA THR A 61 10.76 10.67 6.09
C THR A 61 11.41 9.28 6.13
N LYS A 62 12.53 9.09 5.43
CA LYS A 62 13.31 7.85 5.48
C LYS A 62 13.72 7.47 6.91
N GLY A 63 14.02 8.46 7.76
CA GLY A 63 14.38 8.23 9.16
C GLY A 63 13.21 7.67 9.96
N THR A 64 12.02 8.26 9.85
CA THR A 64 10.80 7.79 10.52
C THR A 64 10.40 6.38 10.04
N ALA A 65 10.44 6.14 8.73
CA ALA A 65 10.18 4.81 8.18
C ALA A 65 11.18 3.76 8.71
N SER A 66 12.47 4.13 8.80
CA SER A 66 13.50 3.25 9.36
C SER A 66 13.22 2.86 10.81
N GLN A 67 12.77 3.81 11.65
CA GLN A 67 12.39 3.51 13.04
C GLN A 67 11.19 2.55 13.12
N THR A 68 10.18 2.76 12.26
CA THR A 68 9.03 1.86 12.15
C THR A 68 9.46 0.44 11.75
N LEU A 69 10.32 0.32 10.75
CA LEU A 69 10.84 -0.95 10.27
C LEU A 69 11.72 -1.66 11.31
N MET A 70 12.59 -0.93 12.01
CA MET A 70 13.38 -1.49 13.11
C MET A 70 12.50 -2.02 14.24
N ALA A 71 11.40 -1.35 14.54
CA ALA A 71 10.45 -1.80 15.56
C ALA A 71 9.73 -3.10 15.12
N LEU A 72 9.32 -3.22 13.86
CA LEU A 72 8.74 -4.44 13.30
C LEU A 72 9.74 -5.60 13.29
N GLU A 73 11.00 -5.33 12.93
CA GLU A 73 12.07 -6.32 12.92
C GLU A 73 12.36 -6.84 14.34
N ARG A 74 12.46 -5.95 15.35
CA ARG A 74 12.63 -6.35 16.76
C ARG A 74 11.47 -7.20 17.30
N LYS A 75 10.25 -6.98 16.79
CA LYS A 75 9.08 -7.80 17.11
C LYS A 75 9.04 -9.12 16.33
N GLY A 76 10.00 -9.38 15.45
CA GLY A 76 10.05 -10.58 14.62
C GLY A 76 8.98 -10.64 13.52
N LEU A 77 8.33 -9.51 13.19
CA LEU A 77 7.24 -9.45 12.22
C LEU A 77 7.72 -9.30 10.79
N ILE A 78 8.91 -8.74 10.61
CA ILE A 78 9.61 -8.65 9.34
C ILE A 78 11.07 -9.08 9.52
N ARG A 79 11.72 -9.43 8.42
CA ARG A 79 13.17 -9.70 8.36
C ARG A 79 13.78 -8.93 7.20
N LYS A 80 15.07 -8.62 7.34
CA LYS A 80 15.90 -8.13 6.25
C LYS A 80 16.50 -9.30 5.48
N ALA A 81 16.39 -9.25 4.17
CA ALA A 81 17.04 -10.17 3.25
C ALA A 81 17.88 -9.39 2.25
N ARG A 82 18.90 -10.02 1.68
CA ARG A 82 19.64 -9.44 0.56
C ARG A 82 18.83 -9.63 -0.72
N HIS A 83 18.81 -8.60 -1.58
CA HIS A 83 18.19 -8.74 -2.89
C HIS A 83 18.95 -9.78 -3.72
N PRO A 84 18.27 -10.74 -4.38
CA PRO A 84 18.95 -11.83 -5.11
C PRO A 84 19.92 -11.36 -6.21
N SER A 85 19.59 -10.23 -6.87
CA SER A 85 20.37 -9.69 -8.00
C SER A 85 21.28 -8.52 -7.64
N ASP A 86 21.03 -7.82 -6.51
CA ASP A 86 21.86 -6.72 -6.03
C ASP A 86 21.97 -6.75 -4.48
N GLY A 87 23.04 -7.31 -3.99
CA GLY A 87 23.30 -7.43 -2.55
C GLY A 87 23.44 -6.09 -1.80
N ARG A 88 23.43 -4.94 -2.50
CA ARG A 88 23.42 -3.59 -1.91
C ARG A 88 22.03 -3.16 -1.50
N VAL A 89 20.97 -3.78 -2.07
CA VAL A 89 19.58 -3.45 -1.79
C VAL A 89 19.07 -4.33 -0.65
N THR A 90 18.64 -3.70 0.44
CA THR A 90 17.95 -4.39 1.53
C THR A 90 16.52 -4.68 1.11
N ARG A 91 16.16 -5.96 1.06
CA ARG A 91 14.79 -6.43 0.90
C ARG A 91 14.16 -6.67 2.27
N LEU A 92 12.90 -6.27 2.40
CA LEU A 92 12.11 -6.46 3.62
C LEU A 92 11.07 -7.54 3.37
N GLU A 93 11.04 -8.57 4.19
CA GLU A 93 10.10 -9.68 4.04
C GLU A 93 9.27 -9.83 5.32
N PRO A 94 7.93 -9.88 5.22
CA PRO A 94 7.10 -10.32 6.32
C PRO A 94 7.50 -11.74 6.75
N THR A 95 7.53 -11.99 8.04
CA THR A 95 7.71 -13.34 8.58
C THR A 95 6.36 -14.07 8.65
N ALA A 96 6.39 -15.39 8.89
CA ALA A 96 5.16 -16.14 9.14
C ALA A 96 4.36 -15.55 10.33
N VAL A 97 5.04 -15.08 11.37
CA VAL A 97 4.43 -14.41 12.52
C VAL A 97 3.80 -13.08 12.11
N GLY A 98 4.50 -12.30 11.26
CA GLY A 98 3.95 -11.04 10.73
C GLY A 98 2.71 -11.26 9.85
N LEU A 99 2.71 -12.30 9.02
CA LEU A 99 1.55 -12.64 8.19
C LEU A 99 0.37 -13.14 9.03
N ALA A 100 0.64 -13.99 10.04
CA ALA A 100 -0.41 -14.45 10.96
C ALA A 100 -1.05 -13.29 11.75
N LEU A 101 -0.26 -12.29 12.15
CA LEU A 101 -0.79 -11.11 12.83
C LEU A 101 -1.75 -10.30 11.96
N LEU A 102 -1.60 -10.32 10.64
CA LEU A 102 -2.53 -9.65 9.71
C LEU A 102 -3.92 -10.28 9.67
N GLU A 103 -4.10 -11.50 10.16
CA GLU A 103 -5.43 -12.10 10.33
C GLU A 103 -6.24 -11.38 11.44
N GLU A 104 -5.55 -10.71 12.36
CA GLU A 104 -6.15 -9.88 13.41
C GLU A 104 -6.16 -8.38 13.05
N ASP A 105 -6.01 -8.05 11.77
CA ASP A 105 -5.90 -6.66 11.31
C ASP A 105 -7.15 -5.83 11.67
N PRO A 106 -6.97 -4.71 12.40
CA PRO A 106 -8.08 -3.80 12.74
C PRO A 106 -8.88 -3.28 11.53
N LEU A 107 -8.28 -3.26 10.33
CA LEU A 107 -8.98 -2.88 9.11
C LEU A 107 -10.00 -3.92 8.61
N HIS A 108 -10.03 -5.14 9.13
CA HIS A 108 -10.99 -6.16 8.68
C HIS A 108 -12.44 -5.65 8.75
N GLY A 109 -12.83 -4.97 9.81
CA GLY A 109 -14.17 -4.40 9.93
C GLY A 109 -14.50 -3.35 8.85
N LEU A 110 -13.50 -2.57 8.41
CA LEU A 110 -13.68 -1.64 7.29
C LEU A 110 -13.74 -2.39 5.95
N VAL A 111 -12.89 -3.40 5.76
CA VAL A 111 -12.91 -4.26 4.55
C VAL A 111 -14.27 -4.93 4.40
N GLU A 112 -14.81 -5.52 5.46
CA GLU A 112 -16.14 -6.12 5.47
C GLU A 112 -17.26 -5.10 5.17
N ALA A 113 -17.14 -3.89 5.71
CA ALA A 113 -18.12 -2.83 5.45
C ALA A 113 -18.12 -2.43 3.96
N ILE A 114 -16.92 -2.32 3.36
CA ILE A 114 -16.76 -2.03 1.92
C ILE A 114 -17.26 -3.21 1.07
N ALA A 115 -16.99 -4.45 1.47
CA ALA A 115 -17.42 -5.65 0.75
C ALA A 115 -18.96 -5.81 0.67
N ARG A 116 -19.70 -5.16 1.58
CA ARG A 116 -21.17 -5.12 1.54
C ARG A 116 -21.73 -4.07 0.57
N LEU A 117 -20.90 -3.21 0.00
CA LEU A 117 -21.36 -2.26 -1.01
C LEU A 117 -21.71 -2.99 -2.33
N PRO A 118 -22.70 -2.49 -3.09
CA PRO A 118 -22.88 -2.94 -4.45
C PRO A 118 -21.59 -2.77 -5.26
N PRO A 119 -21.23 -3.73 -6.16
CA PRO A 119 -19.95 -3.71 -6.88
C PRO A 119 -19.67 -2.38 -7.61
N LEU A 120 -20.68 -1.78 -8.21
CA LEU A 120 -20.55 -0.50 -8.91
C LEU A 120 -20.19 0.64 -7.94
N HIS A 121 -20.77 0.66 -6.74
CA HIS A 121 -20.46 1.68 -5.72
C HIS A 121 -19.07 1.47 -5.15
N ALA A 122 -18.64 0.22 -4.92
CA ALA A 122 -17.29 -0.07 -4.46
C ALA A 122 -16.22 0.36 -5.50
N ALA A 123 -16.48 0.11 -6.79
CA ALA A 123 -15.60 0.55 -7.87
C ALA A 123 -15.51 2.08 -7.96
N ALA A 124 -16.64 2.78 -7.94
CA ALA A 124 -16.70 4.25 -7.97
C ALA A 124 -16.01 4.87 -6.74
N LEU A 125 -16.21 4.30 -5.55
CA LEU A 125 -15.54 4.73 -4.32
C LEU A 125 -14.00 4.56 -4.44
N SER A 126 -13.54 3.41 -4.92
CA SER A 126 -12.12 3.14 -5.12
C SER A 126 -11.48 4.15 -6.07
N GLN A 127 -12.11 4.43 -7.21
CA GLN A 127 -11.62 5.41 -8.19
C GLN A 127 -11.59 6.83 -7.60
N SER A 128 -12.66 7.25 -6.91
CA SER A 128 -12.73 8.57 -6.30
C SER A 128 -11.68 8.78 -5.22
N LEU A 129 -11.47 7.78 -4.35
CA LEU A 129 -10.44 7.84 -3.31
C LEU A 129 -9.02 7.84 -3.91
N ALA A 130 -8.78 7.07 -4.98
CA ALA A 130 -7.50 7.08 -5.66
C ALA A 130 -7.20 8.45 -6.30
N HIS A 131 -8.21 9.10 -6.90
CA HIS A 131 -8.10 10.45 -7.45
C HIS A 131 -7.76 11.48 -6.36
N ILE A 132 -8.53 11.48 -5.25
CA ILE A 132 -8.28 12.37 -4.11
C ILE A 132 -6.87 12.15 -3.53
N ALA A 133 -6.44 10.90 -3.39
CA ALA A 133 -5.09 10.57 -2.93
C ALA A 133 -4.01 11.10 -3.90
N GLY A 134 -4.31 11.08 -5.22
CA GLY A 134 -3.46 11.66 -6.26
C GLY A 134 -3.26 13.16 -6.08
N ASP A 135 -4.35 13.89 -5.89
CA ASP A 135 -4.34 15.35 -5.73
C ASP A 135 -3.66 15.79 -4.43
N LEU A 136 -3.70 14.96 -3.39
CA LEU A 136 -3.06 15.23 -2.09
C LEU A 136 -1.59 14.80 -2.03
N ALA A 137 -1.12 14.02 -3.00
CA ALA A 137 0.26 13.53 -2.99
C ALA A 137 1.24 14.68 -3.20
N PRO A 138 2.33 14.76 -2.42
CA PRO A 138 3.39 15.74 -2.65
C PRO A 138 3.95 15.62 -4.08
N GLU A 139 4.43 16.74 -4.63
CA GLU A 139 5.04 16.76 -5.95
C GLU A 139 6.15 15.71 -6.07
N GLY A 140 6.09 14.87 -7.12
CA GLY A 140 6.99 13.74 -7.30
C GLY A 140 6.70 12.49 -6.47
N ALA A 141 5.73 12.52 -5.55
CA ALA A 141 5.27 11.33 -4.87
C ALA A 141 4.32 10.52 -5.76
N LYS A 142 4.38 9.20 -5.65
CA LYS A 142 3.44 8.31 -6.35
C LYS A 142 2.25 8.00 -5.42
N PRO A 143 1.05 8.50 -5.73
CA PRO A 143 -0.08 8.44 -4.80
C PRO A 143 -0.68 7.05 -4.66
N VAL A 144 -0.48 6.19 -5.66
CA VAL A 144 -1.10 4.87 -5.72
C VAL A 144 -0.05 3.82 -6.08
N PHE A 145 0.07 2.82 -5.23
CA PHE A 145 0.87 1.62 -5.48
C PHE A 145 -0.09 0.55 -6.03
N ALA A 146 -0.33 0.57 -7.32
CA ALA A 146 -1.18 -0.41 -7.99
C ALA A 146 -0.36 -1.59 -8.51
N GLY A 147 -1.04 -2.69 -8.87
CA GLY A 147 -0.45 -3.80 -9.60
C GLY A 147 -0.10 -3.42 -11.05
N CYS A 148 0.34 -4.39 -11.82
CA CYS A 148 0.80 -4.14 -13.19
C CYS A 148 -0.31 -3.88 -14.20
N ALA A 149 -1.58 -4.14 -13.88
CA ALA A 149 -2.69 -3.86 -14.76
C ALA A 149 -2.74 -2.36 -15.11
N GLY A 150 -2.72 -2.02 -16.40
CA GLY A 150 -2.67 -0.64 -16.87
C GLY A 150 -1.35 0.10 -16.60
N CYS A 151 -0.29 -0.60 -16.23
CA CYS A 151 1.04 -0.02 -16.06
C CYS A 151 1.77 0.04 -17.41
N ARG A 152 2.32 1.21 -17.78
CA ARG A 152 3.08 1.37 -19.03
C ARG A 152 4.39 0.58 -19.11
N HIS A 153 4.85 0.04 -17.98
CA HIS A 153 6.06 -0.77 -17.92
C HIS A 153 5.78 -2.26 -18.07
N LEU A 154 4.51 -2.69 -18.11
CA LEU A 154 4.15 -4.08 -18.32
C LEU A 154 4.24 -4.45 -19.79
N GLU A 155 5.03 -5.46 -20.09
CA GLU A 155 5.02 -6.19 -21.37
C GLU A 155 4.38 -7.55 -21.13
N ALA A 156 3.25 -7.79 -21.78
CA ALA A 156 2.59 -9.09 -21.78
C ALA A 156 2.75 -9.73 -23.17
N GLY A 157 3.32 -10.92 -23.23
CA GLY A 157 3.49 -11.65 -24.48
C GLY A 157 4.04 -13.05 -24.24
N GLY A 158 3.60 -14.02 -25.05
CA GLY A 158 4.14 -15.38 -25.02
C GLY A 158 3.97 -16.16 -23.72
N GLY A 159 2.96 -15.79 -22.89
CA GLY A 159 2.71 -16.45 -21.60
C GLY A 159 3.59 -15.96 -20.45
N VAL A 160 4.49 -14.99 -20.70
CA VAL A 160 5.35 -14.38 -19.67
C VAL A 160 5.01 -12.89 -19.56
N SER A 161 4.89 -12.40 -18.34
CA SER A 161 4.80 -10.98 -18.04
C SER A 161 6.17 -10.43 -17.67
N ARG A 162 6.58 -9.31 -18.25
CA ARG A 162 7.87 -8.67 -17.99
C ARG A 162 7.70 -7.21 -17.63
N CYS A 163 8.48 -6.75 -16.65
CA CYS A 163 8.55 -5.34 -16.29
C CYS A 163 9.74 -4.67 -16.98
N ARG A 164 9.51 -3.71 -17.89
CA ARG A 164 10.58 -2.94 -18.53
C ARG A 164 11.39 -2.09 -17.55
N ASN A 165 10.73 -1.55 -16.53
CA ASN A 165 11.40 -0.66 -15.58
C ASN A 165 12.45 -1.39 -14.72
N PHE A 166 12.18 -2.65 -14.39
CA PHE A 166 13.11 -3.48 -13.60
C PHE A 166 13.88 -4.50 -14.46
N GLY A 167 13.55 -4.63 -15.75
CA GLY A 167 14.18 -5.60 -16.64
C GLY A 167 13.96 -7.05 -16.21
N ALA A 168 12.85 -7.36 -15.54
CA ALA A 168 12.62 -8.64 -14.88
C ALA A 168 11.30 -9.27 -15.28
N ASP A 169 11.28 -10.59 -15.31
CA ASP A 169 10.07 -11.37 -15.53
C ASP A 169 9.26 -11.41 -14.23
N LEU A 170 7.94 -11.40 -14.37
CA LEU A 170 6.97 -11.33 -13.28
C LEU A 170 6.13 -12.60 -13.26
N SER A 171 5.95 -13.19 -12.09
CA SER A 171 4.92 -14.20 -11.90
C SER A 171 3.51 -13.58 -12.00
N GLY A 172 2.50 -14.40 -12.27
CA GLY A 172 1.10 -13.93 -12.29
C GLY A 172 0.70 -13.27 -10.96
N GLU A 173 1.16 -13.81 -9.84
CA GLU A 173 0.94 -13.22 -8.51
C GLU A 173 1.60 -11.84 -8.39
N GLU A 174 2.86 -11.70 -8.77
CA GLU A 174 3.58 -10.41 -8.70
C GLU A 174 2.94 -9.31 -9.51
N THR A 175 2.23 -9.63 -10.60
CA THR A 175 1.51 -8.64 -11.41
C THR A 175 0.32 -8.02 -10.69
N THR A 176 -0.23 -8.66 -9.66
CA THR A 176 -1.36 -8.17 -8.86
C THR A 176 -0.93 -7.37 -7.64
N LEU A 177 0.33 -7.52 -7.22
CA LEU A 177 0.87 -6.90 -6.02
C LEU A 177 1.21 -5.42 -6.22
N ALA A 178 1.19 -4.65 -5.13
CA ALA A 178 1.48 -3.22 -5.14
C ALA A 178 2.93 -2.93 -5.59
N CYS A 179 3.07 -2.03 -6.56
CA CYS A 179 4.35 -1.66 -7.16
C CYS A 179 4.69 -0.18 -6.95
N VAL A 180 5.84 0.11 -6.33
CA VAL A 180 6.36 1.46 -6.14
C VAL A 180 6.67 2.18 -7.46
N ALA A 181 6.97 1.43 -8.52
CA ALA A 181 7.26 1.98 -9.84
C ALA A 181 6.03 2.01 -10.77
N HIS A 182 4.82 1.67 -10.26
CA HIS A 182 3.61 1.74 -11.07
C HIS A 182 3.50 3.11 -11.75
N SER A 183 3.21 3.11 -13.03
CA SER A 183 2.98 4.31 -13.84
C SER A 183 1.86 3.99 -14.82
N PRO A 184 0.70 4.66 -14.72
CA PRO A 184 -0.41 4.42 -15.63
C PRO A 184 0.01 4.53 -17.08
N ALA A 185 -0.51 3.68 -17.96
CA ALA A 185 -0.41 3.89 -19.39
C ALA A 185 -1.19 5.17 -19.76
N GLU A 186 -0.63 5.97 -20.62
CA GLU A 186 -1.35 7.11 -21.19
C GLU A 186 -2.51 6.55 -22.05
N VAL A 187 -3.72 7.08 -21.83
CA VAL A 187 -4.94 6.74 -22.58
C VAL A 187 -4.94 7.50 -23.89
#